data_9a9c523ca8664606547ae0712d111f81
#
_entry.id   9a9c523ca8664606547ae0712d111f81
#
_cell.length_a   1.000
_cell.length_b   1.000
_cell.length_c   1.000
_cell.angle_alpha   90.00
_cell.angle_beta   90.00
_cell.angle_gamma   90.00
#
_symmetry.space_group_name_H-M   'P 1'
#
loop_
_entity.id
_entity.type
_entity.pdbx_description
1 polymer ?
#
loop_
_entity_poly.entity_id
_entity_poly.type
_entity_poly.pdbx_seq_one_letter_code
_entity_poly.pdbx_strand_id
1 'polypeptide(L)'
;NGSAGTGKSYVLSAVSEAYKESDYQVHGIALQAITAKAIAMDCDIPSSTIASFLAKYESGNLEVNNKTVLILDEAGMVGSRDMQKLLMIVENHHAQIKLVGDSYQLNAVMAGSAFNHIQQNLDHKNTASLENIQRQRSSEMKEASQHLSKHNVDQALEIYKALDRVNEYESHEFALVKTIQSWSLDQGESKLMLAHSNRDVNELNAMARSILIKEGKLPAESHKVSTYKGEIDLALGDKIVFKKNDKHLNVSNGETAKVIGFELDQQQNIKSMMVESDQGGKISKIDLDSYQHFKHGYANTIHSSQGMTVENAYILASENMNANLTYVALTRHKGNVELNYSATAFNQDEKMWVRNSEGKYQEKELTPFDNLKRTLGRTEVKSFTTDYSVVQAKDELIKNYLRDHRSSLDDQRELYNLN
;
A
#
# COMPACT_ATOMS: atom_id res chain seq x y z
N ASN A 1 7.96 13.18 9.43
CA ASN A 1 8.05 12.37 8.22
C ASN A 1 8.91 11.14 8.45
N GLY A 2 8.64 10.03 7.75
CA GLY A 2 9.49 8.84 7.87
C GLY A 2 9.15 7.80 6.84
N SER A 3 10.18 7.27 6.20
CA SER A 3 10.06 6.20 5.20
C SER A 3 9.47 4.91 5.77
N ALA A 4 9.07 3.99 4.90
CA ALA A 4 8.59 2.67 5.34
C ALA A 4 9.67 1.95 6.16
N GLY A 5 9.28 1.45 7.34
CA GLY A 5 10.19 0.66 8.19
C GLY A 5 11.22 1.44 8.98
N THR A 6 11.07 2.76 9.16
CA THR A 6 11.99 3.60 9.96
C THR A 6 11.65 3.66 11.45
N GLY A 7 10.62 2.93 11.92
CA GLY A 7 10.25 2.89 13.34
C GLY A 7 9.30 4.02 13.76
N LYS A 8 8.48 4.56 12.85
CA LYS A 8 7.48 5.60 13.18
C LYS A 8 6.63 5.26 14.39
N SER A 9 6.04 4.05 14.43
CA SER A 9 5.18 3.61 15.56
C SER A 9 5.92 3.63 16.89
N TYR A 10 7.20 3.24 16.93
CA TYR A 10 8.00 3.28 18.13
C TYR A 10 8.19 4.70 18.66
N VAL A 11 8.51 5.65 17.75
CA VAL A 11 8.64 7.07 18.12
C VAL A 11 7.29 7.64 18.58
N LEU A 12 6.18 7.26 17.90
CA LEU A 12 4.84 7.70 18.30
C LEU A 12 4.44 7.20 19.68
N SER A 13 4.81 5.97 20.06
CA SER A 13 4.58 5.46 21.42
C SER A 13 5.27 6.34 22.46
N ALA A 14 6.56 6.64 22.28
CA ALA A 14 7.30 7.52 23.20
C ALA A 14 6.73 8.95 23.26
N VAL A 15 6.34 9.50 22.10
CA VAL A 15 5.71 10.84 22.03
C VAL A 15 4.36 10.84 22.76
N SER A 16 3.54 9.80 22.57
CA SER A 16 2.25 9.65 23.24
C SER A 16 2.40 9.60 24.77
N GLU A 17 3.40 8.86 25.25
CA GLU A 17 3.69 8.72 26.67
C GLU A 17 4.12 10.08 27.27
N ALA A 18 5.04 10.80 26.63
CA ALA A 18 5.47 12.12 27.08
C ALA A 18 4.32 13.13 27.16
N TYR A 19 3.36 13.07 26.22
CA TYR A 19 2.16 13.92 26.29
C TYR A 19 1.22 13.51 27.43
N LYS A 20 1.01 12.20 27.67
CA LYS A 20 0.21 11.71 28.80
C LYS A 20 0.79 12.12 30.13
N GLU A 21 2.11 12.01 30.31
CA GLU A 21 2.83 12.45 31.51
C GLU A 21 2.71 13.97 31.76
N SER A 22 2.42 14.74 30.70
CA SER A 22 2.19 16.20 30.76
C SER A 22 0.71 16.57 30.86
N ASP A 23 -0.17 15.62 31.26
CA ASP A 23 -1.62 15.79 31.40
C ASP A 23 -2.35 16.18 30.10
N TYR A 24 -1.88 15.70 28.94
CA TYR A 24 -2.58 15.83 27.69
C TYR A 24 -3.41 14.59 27.38
N GLN A 25 -4.57 14.80 26.74
CA GLN A 25 -5.40 13.75 26.17
C GLN A 25 -4.93 13.47 24.75
N VAL A 26 -4.38 12.27 24.53
CA VAL A 26 -3.85 11.86 23.22
C VAL A 26 -4.86 10.96 22.51
N HIS A 27 -5.21 11.29 21.26
CA HIS A 27 -6.09 10.51 20.39
C HIS A 27 -5.39 10.14 19.10
N GLY A 28 -5.34 8.83 18.79
CA GLY A 28 -4.87 8.33 17.50
C GLY A 28 -5.97 8.39 16.45
N ILE A 29 -5.66 8.92 15.29
CA ILE A 29 -6.57 8.93 14.13
C ILE A 29 -5.87 8.43 12.87
N ALA A 30 -6.60 7.71 12.05
CA ALA A 30 -6.11 7.20 10.77
C ALA A 30 -7.24 7.13 9.75
N LEU A 31 -6.88 7.03 8.46
CA LEU A 31 -7.88 6.83 7.41
C LEU A 31 -8.52 5.44 7.50
N GLN A 32 -7.72 4.41 7.77
CA GLN A 32 -8.16 3.02 7.83
C GLN A 32 -8.31 2.52 9.27
N ALA A 33 -9.33 1.65 9.50
CA ALA A 33 -9.58 1.09 10.83
C ALA A 33 -8.44 0.19 11.32
N ILE A 34 -7.80 -0.54 10.40
CA ILE A 34 -6.66 -1.40 10.74
C ILE A 34 -5.46 -0.58 11.24
N THR A 35 -5.19 0.57 10.62
CA THR A 35 -4.14 1.51 11.07
C THR A 35 -4.51 2.13 12.42
N ALA A 36 -5.77 2.53 12.60
CA ALA A 36 -6.23 3.06 13.89
C ALA A 36 -6.11 2.03 15.02
N LYS A 37 -6.41 0.74 14.77
CA LYS A 37 -6.18 -0.34 15.73
C LYS A 37 -4.69 -0.51 16.05
N ALA A 38 -3.82 -0.43 15.04
CA ALA A 38 -2.38 -0.54 15.25
C ALA A 38 -1.87 0.59 16.16
N ILE A 39 -2.28 1.85 15.91
CA ILE A 39 -1.94 2.97 16.79
C ILE A 39 -2.43 2.74 18.22
N ALA A 40 -3.67 2.24 18.38
CA ALA A 40 -4.23 1.97 19.70
C ALA A 40 -3.39 0.95 20.47
N MET A 41 -2.91 -0.10 19.80
CA MET A 41 -2.07 -1.13 20.41
C MET A 41 -0.64 -0.66 20.65
N ASP A 42 -0.03 0.01 19.67
CA ASP A 42 1.39 0.41 19.72
C ASP A 42 1.64 1.56 20.71
N CYS A 43 0.68 2.49 20.84
CA CYS A 43 0.81 3.71 21.65
C CYS A 43 -0.02 3.68 22.93
N ASP A 44 -0.85 2.65 23.13
CA ASP A 44 -1.81 2.55 24.25
C ASP A 44 -2.64 3.83 24.41
N ILE A 45 -3.28 4.28 23.32
CA ILE A 45 -4.14 5.48 23.27
C ILE A 45 -5.50 5.18 22.61
N PRO A 46 -6.57 5.88 23.01
CA PRO A 46 -7.82 5.82 22.27
C PRO A 46 -7.60 6.19 20.81
N SER A 47 -8.03 5.33 19.88
CA SER A 47 -7.82 5.56 18.45
C SER A 47 -9.07 5.25 17.65
N SER A 48 -9.24 5.95 16.53
CA SER A 48 -10.38 5.75 15.64
C SER A 48 -10.06 6.17 14.19
N THR A 49 -10.95 5.81 13.26
CA THR A 49 -10.86 6.39 11.91
C THR A 49 -11.22 7.87 11.93
N ILE A 50 -10.70 8.65 10.96
CA ILE A 50 -11.05 10.06 10.77
C ILE A 50 -12.57 10.23 10.71
N ALA A 51 -13.28 9.42 9.93
CA ALA A 51 -14.75 9.48 9.83
C ALA A 51 -15.44 9.25 11.18
N SER A 52 -14.95 8.30 11.99
CA SER A 52 -15.52 8.04 13.33
C SER A 52 -15.19 9.17 14.31
N PHE A 53 -14.00 9.75 14.23
CA PHE A 53 -13.59 10.89 15.04
C PHE A 53 -14.48 12.10 14.76
N LEU A 54 -14.63 12.47 13.49
CA LEU A 54 -15.46 13.60 13.06
C LEU A 54 -16.93 13.42 13.47
N ALA A 55 -17.50 12.22 13.27
CA ALA A 55 -18.88 11.93 13.65
C ALA A 55 -19.11 12.05 15.18
N LYS A 56 -18.15 11.59 16.00
CA LYS A 56 -18.23 11.73 17.47
C LYS A 56 -18.09 13.18 17.90
N TYR A 57 -17.21 13.94 17.27
CA TYR A 57 -17.02 15.36 17.53
C TYR A 57 -18.30 16.15 17.16
N GLU A 58 -18.83 15.97 15.95
CA GLU A 58 -20.04 16.63 15.46
C GLU A 58 -21.29 16.31 16.32
N SER A 59 -21.36 15.10 16.88
CA SER A 59 -22.46 14.71 17.80
C SER A 59 -22.26 15.12 19.26
N GLY A 60 -21.17 15.81 19.59
CA GLY A 60 -20.85 16.21 20.98
C GLY A 60 -20.41 15.06 21.90
N ASN A 61 -20.16 13.88 21.33
CA ASN A 61 -19.72 12.69 22.09
C ASN A 61 -18.19 12.62 22.27
N LEU A 62 -17.46 13.61 21.78
CA LEU A 62 -16.02 13.74 21.95
C LEU A 62 -15.67 15.20 22.20
N GLU A 63 -15.09 15.45 23.36
CA GLU A 63 -14.61 16.77 23.72
C GLU A 63 -13.17 16.97 23.21
N VAL A 64 -12.90 18.13 22.61
CA VAL A 64 -11.57 18.58 22.19
C VAL A 64 -11.30 19.91 22.85
N ASN A 65 -10.13 20.06 23.45
CA ASN A 65 -9.72 21.29 24.15
C ASN A 65 -8.21 21.54 23.99
N ASN A 66 -7.67 22.57 24.63
CA ASN A 66 -6.26 22.96 24.54
C ASN A 66 -5.26 21.94 25.14
N LYS A 67 -5.74 20.92 25.84
CA LYS A 67 -4.97 19.77 26.33
C LYS A 67 -5.16 18.52 25.44
N THR A 68 -5.75 18.65 24.27
CA THR A 68 -5.93 17.54 23.33
C THR A 68 -4.78 17.50 22.31
N VAL A 69 -4.24 16.31 22.09
CA VAL A 69 -3.26 16.02 21.02
C VAL A 69 -3.84 14.95 20.10
N LEU A 70 -3.96 15.27 18.83
CA LEU A 70 -4.32 14.32 17.78
C LEU A 70 -3.06 13.79 17.11
N ILE A 71 -2.93 12.46 16.99
CA ILE A 71 -1.88 11.81 16.22
C ILE A 71 -2.52 11.23 14.97
N LEU A 72 -2.26 11.83 13.81
CA LEU A 72 -2.75 11.38 12.52
C LEU A 72 -1.68 10.57 11.81
N ASP A 73 -1.84 9.26 11.74
CA ASP A 73 -0.93 8.39 11.00
C ASP A 73 -1.39 8.16 9.55
N GLU A 74 -0.45 7.82 8.68
CA GLU A 74 -0.61 7.73 7.23
C GLU A 74 -1.23 9.02 6.63
N ALA A 75 -0.78 10.18 7.13
CA ALA A 75 -1.33 11.49 6.76
C ALA A 75 -1.24 11.79 5.25
N GLY A 76 -0.27 11.16 4.54
CA GLY A 76 -0.14 11.26 3.08
C GLY A 76 -1.33 10.73 2.29
N MET A 77 -2.14 9.84 2.89
CA MET A 77 -3.34 9.28 2.28
C MET A 77 -4.61 10.11 2.53
N VAL A 78 -4.54 11.14 3.36
CA VAL A 78 -5.71 11.93 3.76
C VAL A 78 -6.00 13.00 2.72
N GLY A 79 -7.23 13.01 2.21
CA GLY A 79 -7.68 14.03 1.26
C GLY A 79 -7.78 15.42 1.89
N SER A 80 -7.68 16.45 1.07
CA SER A 80 -7.65 17.86 1.52
C SER A 80 -8.86 18.27 2.36
N ARG A 81 -10.05 17.74 2.06
CA ARG A 81 -11.29 18.08 2.82
C ARG A 81 -11.26 17.57 4.26
N ASP A 82 -10.81 16.32 4.46
CA ASP A 82 -10.72 15.74 5.80
C ASP A 82 -9.58 16.39 6.58
N MET A 83 -8.45 16.65 5.93
CA MET A 83 -7.33 17.39 6.53
C MET A 83 -7.78 18.78 6.98
N GLN A 84 -8.51 19.51 6.13
CA GLN A 84 -9.07 20.82 6.49
C GLN A 84 -9.96 20.76 7.73
N LYS A 85 -10.91 19.81 7.79
CA LYS A 85 -11.79 19.64 8.96
C LYS A 85 -11.00 19.41 10.24
N LEU A 86 -9.98 18.53 10.20
CA LEU A 86 -9.14 18.25 11.36
C LEU A 86 -8.36 19.48 11.81
N LEU A 87 -7.77 20.23 10.88
CA LEU A 87 -7.02 21.45 11.18
C LEU A 87 -7.92 22.54 11.76
N MET A 88 -9.15 22.71 11.25
CA MET A 88 -10.13 23.65 11.80
C MET A 88 -10.54 23.29 13.24
N ILE A 89 -10.74 22.01 13.55
CA ILE A 89 -11.03 21.56 14.91
C ILE A 89 -9.87 21.90 15.84
N VAL A 90 -8.64 21.58 15.41
CA VAL A 90 -7.43 21.86 16.19
C VAL A 90 -7.26 23.35 16.47
N GLU A 91 -7.47 24.20 15.47
CA GLU A 91 -7.38 25.66 15.58
C GLU A 91 -8.45 26.22 16.53
N ASN A 92 -9.70 25.85 16.34
CA ASN A 92 -10.84 26.35 17.13
C ASN A 92 -10.73 26.02 18.64
N HIS A 93 -10.09 24.91 18.97
CA HIS A 93 -9.93 24.45 20.36
C HIS A 93 -8.53 24.66 20.92
N HIS A 94 -7.63 25.31 20.19
CA HIS A 94 -6.22 25.45 20.55
C HIS A 94 -5.55 24.10 20.88
N ALA A 95 -6.02 23.02 20.25
CA ALA A 95 -5.47 21.68 20.39
C ALA A 95 -4.18 21.53 19.58
N GLN A 96 -3.56 20.35 19.65
CA GLN A 96 -2.39 20.05 18.84
C GLN A 96 -2.67 18.89 17.88
N ILE A 97 -2.01 18.89 16.72
CA ILE A 97 -2.01 17.76 15.81
C ILE A 97 -0.57 17.37 15.42
N LYS A 98 -0.28 16.07 15.43
CA LYS A 98 0.95 15.50 14.94
C LYS A 98 0.64 14.73 13.66
N LEU A 99 1.10 15.24 12.53
CA LEU A 99 0.94 14.60 11.23
C LEU A 99 2.10 13.65 10.99
N VAL A 100 1.81 12.36 10.82
CA VAL A 100 2.79 11.31 10.60
C VAL A 100 2.50 10.66 9.26
N GLY A 101 3.52 10.50 8.43
CA GLY A 101 3.33 9.94 7.10
C GLY A 101 4.63 9.80 6.33
N ASP A 102 4.48 9.31 5.11
CA ASP A 102 5.54 9.14 4.14
C ASP A 102 5.07 9.75 2.81
N SER A 103 5.73 10.80 2.36
CA SER A 103 5.38 11.55 1.15
C SER A 103 5.57 10.75 -0.14
N TYR A 104 6.31 9.65 -0.08
CA TYR A 104 6.65 8.80 -1.24
C TYR A 104 5.81 7.52 -1.32
N GLN A 105 5.00 7.21 -0.29
CA GLN A 105 4.04 6.10 -0.36
C GLN A 105 2.80 6.47 -1.20
N LEU A 106 1.71 5.74 -1.03
CA LEU A 106 0.48 5.98 -1.79
C LEU A 106 -0.09 7.36 -1.51
N ASN A 107 -0.42 8.06 -2.57
CA ASN A 107 -1.14 9.33 -2.49
C ASN A 107 -2.60 9.11 -2.07
N ALA A 108 -3.22 10.15 -1.51
CA ALA A 108 -4.64 10.18 -1.24
C ALA A 108 -5.44 9.79 -2.49
N VAL A 109 -6.45 8.92 -2.36
CA VAL A 109 -7.39 8.62 -3.45
C VAL A 109 -8.24 9.86 -3.75
N MET A 110 -8.61 10.60 -2.71
CA MET A 110 -9.32 11.88 -2.82
C MET A 110 -8.40 12.99 -3.34
N ALA A 111 -9.00 14.08 -3.81
CA ALA A 111 -8.25 15.20 -4.39
C ALA A 111 -7.33 15.87 -3.37
N GLY A 112 -6.15 16.27 -3.84
CA GLY A 112 -5.16 17.06 -3.12
C GLY A 112 -4.06 16.23 -2.45
N SER A 113 -2.98 16.90 -2.08
CA SER A 113 -1.78 16.38 -1.40
C SER A 113 -1.47 17.25 -0.17
N ALA A 114 -2.47 17.36 0.74
CA ALA A 114 -2.41 18.28 1.88
C ALA A 114 -1.16 18.04 2.76
N PHE A 115 -0.81 16.78 3.03
CA PHE A 115 0.35 16.45 3.85
C PHE A 115 1.66 16.97 3.23
N ASN A 116 1.87 16.76 1.94
CA ASN A 116 3.08 17.20 1.24
C ASN A 116 3.16 18.73 1.22
N HIS A 117 2.03 19.40 0.96
CA HIS A 117 1.97 20.86 0.95
C HIS A 117 2.27 21.45 2.34
N ILE A 118 1.69 20.89 3.40
CA ILE A 118 1.97 21.30 4.78
C ILE A 118 3.46 21.09 5.11
N GLN A 119 4.01 19.93 4.78
CA GLN A 119 5.41 19.61 5.01
C GLN A 119 6.38 20.59 4.33
N GLN A 120 6.08 21.00 3.09
CA GLN A 120 6.92 21.95 2.33
C GLN A 120 6.87 23.38 2.88
N ASN A 121 5.78 23.75 3.56
CA ASN A 121 5.56 25.10 4.05
C ASN A 121 5.74 25.26 5.56
N LEU A 122 6.04 24.17 6.30
CA LEU A 122 6.36 24.24 7.73
C LEU A 122 7.83 24.60 7.95
N ASP A 123 8.09 25.38 9.00
CA ASP A 123 9.44 25.61 9.50
C ASP A 123 10.14 24.29 9.86
N HIS A 124 11.42 24.18 9.58
CA HIS A 124 12.25 23.00 9.92
C HIS A 124 12.18 22.59 11.39
N LYS A 125 12.02 23.55 12.32
CA LYS A 125 11.85 23.29 13.76
C LYS A 125 10.56 22.52 14.10
N ASN A 126 9.56 22.55 13.22
CA ASN A 126 8.26 21.88 13.38
C ASN A 126 8.19 20.56 12.61
N THR A 127 9.28 20.16 11.98
CA THR A 127 9.38 18.91 11.21
C THR A 127 10.47 18.01 11.75
N ALA A 128 10.21 16.71 11.74
CA ALA A 128 11.20 15.70 12.05
C ALA A 128 11.17 14.62 10.96
N SER A 129 12.33 14.08 10.60
CA SER A 129 12.45 13.02 9.60
C SER A 129 13.19 11.82 10.16
N LEU A 130 12.60 10.64 9.96
CA LEU A 130 13.21 9.34 10.26
C LEU A 130 13.71 8.73 8.96
N GLU A 131 15.01 8.60 8.81
CA GLU A 131 15.64 8.15 7.55
C GLU A 131 16.19 6.73 7.64
N ASN A 132 16.56 6.28 8.85
CA ASN A 132 17.19 4.98 9.04
C ASN A 132 16.17 3.84 8.98
N ILE A 133 16.25 3.01 7.95
CA ILE A 133 15.38 1.86 7.78
C ILE A 133 15.79 0.75 8.76
N GLN A 134 14.81 0.30 9.56
CA GLN A 134 14.98 -0.74 10.58
C GLN A 134 14.30 -2.06 10.18
N ARG A 135 13.32 -2.02 9.27
CA ARG A 135 12.48 -3.18 8.91
C ARG A 135 13.28 -4.29 8.25
N GLN A 136 14.05 -3.98 7.22
CA GLN A 136 14.84 -4.96 6.47
C GLN A 136 16.04 -5.40 7.28
N ARG A 137 16.41 -6.69 7.17
CA ARG A 137 17.54 -7.26 7.92
C ARG A 137 18.88 -7.04 7.24
N SER A 138 18.97 -7.26 5.92
CA SER A 138 20.22 -7.08 5.18
C SER A 138 20.50 -5.62 4.83
N SER A 139 21.77 -5.26 4.71
CA SER A 139 22.25 -3.92 4.31
C SER A 139 21.78 -3.56 2.91
N GLU A 140 21.86 -4.51 1.98
CA GLU A 140 21.49 -4.33 0.57
C GLU A 140 19.98 -4.08 0.43
N MET A 141 19.15 -4.81 1.21
CA MET A 141 17.71 -4.60 1.23
C MET A 141 17.33 -3.24 1.86
N LYS A 142 18.09 -2.79 2.86
CA LYS A 142 17.94 -1.43 3.42
C LYS A 142 18.28 -0.37 2.39
N GLU A 143 19.42 -0.54 1.68
CA GLU A 143 19.85 0.36 0.62
C GLU A 143 18.81 0.43 -0.51
N ALA A 144 18.33 -0.71 -1.01
CA ALA A 144 17.26 -0.74 -2.00
C ALA A 144 15.99 -0.02 -1.53
N SER A 145 15.59 -0.22 -0.26
CA SER A 145 14.45 0.46 0.34
C SER A 145 14.69 1.97 0.50
N GLN A 146 15.92 2.42 0.76
CA GLN A 146 16.28 3.85 0.78
C GLN A 146 16.17 4.48 -0.62
N HIS A 147 16.58 3.77 -1.68
CA HIS A 147 16.39 4.21 -3.05
C HIS A 147 14.88 4.31 -3.38
N LEU A 148 14.09 3.31 -3.03
CA LEU A 148 12.64 3.33 -3.24
C LEU A 148 11.96 4.50 -2.51
N SER A 149 12.39 4.83 -1.29
CA SER A 149 11.84 5.95 -0.52
C SER A 149 12.15 7.33 -1.09
N LYS A 150 12.97 7.40 -2.13
CA LYS A 150 13.31 8.61 -2.90
C LYS A 150 12.83 8.51 -4.36
N HIS A 151 12.03 7.51 -4.68
CA HIS A 151 11.60 7.16 -6.04
C HIS A 151 12.75 6.84 -7.02
N ASN A 152 13.93 6.50 -6.51
CA ASN A 152 15.05 6.02 -7.31
C ASN A 152 14.86 4.52 -7.61
N VAL A 153 13.78 4.19 -8.34
CA VAL A 153 13.34 2.81 -8.58
C VAL A 153 14.38 2.04 -9.39
N ASP A 154 15.06 2.70 -10.33
CA ASP A 154 16.09 2.08 -11.17
C ASP A 154 17.22 1.48 -10.33
N GLN A 155 17.77 2.26 -9.39
CA GLN A 155 18.84 1.80 -8.49
C GLN A 155 18.38 0.67 -7.58
N ALA A 156 17.16 0.77 -7.05
CA ALA A 156 16.59 -0.27 -6.21
C ALA A 156 16.42 -1.60 -6.97
N LEU A 157 15.91 -1.58 -8.20
CA LEU A 157 15.72 -2.78 -9.03
C LEU A 157 17.05 -3.40 -9.46
N GLU A 158 18.09 -2.60 -9.70
CA GLU A 158 19.43 -3.12 -9.97
C GLU A 158 20.00 -3.87 -8.74
N ILE A 159 19.83 -3.34 -7.54
CA ILE A 159 20.23 -4.03 -6.30
C ILE A 159 19.44 -5.34 -6.15
N TYR A 160 18.11 -5.31 -6.30
CA TYR A 160 17.30 -6.53 -6.20
C TYR A 160 17.66 -7.55 -7.28
N LYS A 161 17.98 -7.12 -8.50
CA LYS A 161 18.43 -7.99 -9.59
C LYS A 161 19.78 -8.64 -9.27
N ALA A 162 20.73 -7.89 -8.74
CA ALA A 162 22.03 -8.40 -8.32
C ALA A 162 21.93 -9.43 -7.17
N LEU A 163 20.83 -9.42 -6.42
CA LEU A 163 20.51 -10.37 -5.36
C LEU A 163 19.63 -11.55 -5.85
N ASP A 164 19.40 -11.70 -7.15
CA ASP A 164 18.50 -12.71 -7.75
C ASP A 164 17.07 -12.60 -7.21
N ARG A 165 16.57 -11.36 -7.04
CA ARG A 165 15.22 -11.06 -6.52
C ARG A 165 14.28 -10.48 -7.58
N VAL A 166 14.74 -10.27 -8.80
CA VAL A 166 13.94 -9.78 -9.94
C VAL A 166 14.03 -10.82 -11.05
N ASN A 167 12.93 -11.48 -11.34
CA ASN A 167 12.86 -12.63 -12.23
C ASN A 167 11.98 -12.33 -13.44
N GLU A 168 12.55 -12.54 -14.64
CA GLU A 168 11.89 -12.40 -15.92
C GLU A 168 11.34 -13.74 -16.40
N TYR A 169 10.11 -13.74 -16.91
CA TYR A 169 9.45 -14.90 -17.48
C TYR A 169 8.83 -14.56 -18.84
N GLU A 170 8.66 -15.55 -19.70
CA GLU A 170 8.17 -15.36 -21.07
C GLU A 170 6.76 -14.77 -21.11
N SER A 171 5.85 -15.23 -20.24
CA SER A 171 4.46 -14.81 -20.22
C SER A 171 3.96 -14.45 -18.83
N HIS A 172 2.81 -13.76 -18.79
CA HIS A 172 2.15 -13.41 -17.52
C HIS A 172 1.76 -14.66 -16.71
N GLU A 173 1.24 -15.69 -17.39
CA GLU A 173 0.87 -16.97 -16.76
C GLU A 173 2.08 -17.65 -16.13
N PHE A 174 3.24 -17.60 -16.81
CA PHE A 174 4.49 -18.16 -16.27
C PHE A 174 4.97 -17.39 -15.04
N ALA A 175 4.95 -16.06 -15.09
CA ALA A 175 5.31 -15.20 -13.96
C ALA A 175 4.38 -15.44 -12.75
N LEU A 176 3.08 -15.62 -13.00
CA LEU A 176 2.08 -15.92 -11.97
C LEU A 176 2.34 -17.28 -11.32
N VAL A 177 2.52 -18.34 -12.12
CA VAL A 177 2.85 -19.69 -11.62
C VAL A 177 4.13 -19.69 -10.79
N LYS A 178 5.17 -18.97 -11.24
CA LYS A 178 6.44 -18.88 -10.51
C LYS A 178 6.31 -18.11 -9.20
N THR A 179 5.52 -17.04 -9.18
CA THR A 179 5.20 -16.31 -7.94
C THR A 179 4.58 -17.24 -6.90
N ILE A 180 3.63 -18.08 -7.30
CA ILE A 180 2.98 -19.03 -6.40
C ILE A 180 3.95 -20.15 -6.00
N GLN A 181 4.78 -20.63 -6.91
CA GLN A 181 5.77 -21.66 -6.64
C GLN A 181 6.77 -21.20 -5.56
N SER A 182 7.35 -20.02 -5.72
CA SER A 182 8.25 -19.44 -4.71
C SER A 182 7.54 -19.23 -3.37
N TRP A 183 6.31 -18.74 -3.41
CA TRP A 183 5.51 -18.55 -2.21
C TRP A 183 5.18 -19.88 -1.50
N SER A 184 4.86 -20.96 -2.23
CA SER A 184 4.50 -22.25 -1.63
C SER A 184 5.72 -22.95 -1.00
N LEU A 185 6.89 -22.81 -1.62
CA LEU A 185 8.15 -23.40 -1.14
C LEU A 185 8.72 -22.68 0.08
N ASP A 186 8.34 -21.45 0.30
CA ASP A 186 8.76 -20.67 1.47
C ASP A 186 8.20 -21.29 2.77
N GLN A 187 9.08 -21.53 3.72
CA GLN A 187 8.74 -22.05 5.06
C GLN A 187 8.62 -20.94 6.12
N GLY A 188 8.72 -19.67 5.71
CA GLY A 188 8.61 -18.52 6.61
C GLY A 188 7.25 -18.45 7.31
N GLU A 189 7.25 -17.97 8.54
CA GLU A 189 6.05 -17.85 9.39
C GLU A 189 5.01 -16.91 8.79
N SER A 190 5.46 -15.81 8.15
CA SER A 190 4.59 -14.79 7.58
C SER A 190 5.02 -14.48 6.15
N LYS A 191 4.16 -14.78 5.20
CA LYS A 191 4.39 -14.56 3.76
C LYS A 191 3.15 -14.06 3.05
N LEU A 192 3.35 -13.22 2.03
CA LEU A 192 2.26 -12.56 1.30
C LEU A 192 2.58 -12.44 -0.18
N MET A 193 1.62 -12.78 -1.03
CA MET A 193 1.67 -12.46 -2.45
C MET A 193 0.98 -11.12 -2.71
N LEU A 194 1.57 -10.30 -3.58
CA LEU A 194 1.06 -8.98 -3.95
C LEU A 194 0.92 -8.86 -5.46
N ALA A 195 -0.20 -8.29 -5.90
CA ALA A 195 -0.41 -7.91 -7.29
C ALA A 195 -1.15 -6.57 -7.37
N HIS A 196 -1.13 -5.94 -8.53
CA HIS A 196 -1.83 -4.67 -8.74
C HIS A 196 -3.34 -4.90 -8.93
N SER A 197 -3.71 -5.81 -9.82
CA SER A 197 -5.11 -6.03 -10.21
C SER A 197 -5.85 -7.00 -9.29
N ASN A 198 -7.15 -6.78 -9.11
CA ASN A 198 -8.00 -7.75 -8.41
C ASN A 198 -8.12 -9.08 -9.16
N ARG A 199 -7.96 -9.09 -10.50
CA ARG A 199 -7.96 -10.30 -11.31
C ARG A 199 -6.78 -11.19 -10.90
N ASP A 200 -5.57 -10.65 -10.91
CA ASP A 200 -4.35 -11.39 -10.55
C ASP A 200 -4.40 -11.87 -9.10
N VAL A 201 -4.89 -11.02 -8.18
CA VAL A 201 -5.07 -11.38 -6.77
C VAL A 201 -6.03 -12.57 -6.62
N ASN A 202 -7.13 -12.61 -7.35
CA ASN A 202 -8.08 -13.72 -7.28
C ASN A 202 -7.46 -15.00 -7.83
N GLU A 203 -6.73 -14.91 -8.94
CA GLU A 203 -6.05 -16.03 -9.58
C GLU A 203 -4.93 -16.59 -8.67
N LEU A 204 -4.09 -15.72 -8.09
CA LEU A 204 -3.09 -16.10 -7.09
C LEU A 204 -3.72 -16.81 -5.89
N ASN A 205 -4.84 -16.31 -5.36
CA ASN A 205 -5.54 -16.93 -4.24
C ASN A 205 -6.09 -18.33 -4.59
N ALA A 206 -6.72 -18.48 -5.75
CA ALA A 206 -7.29 -19.75 -6.19
C ALA A 206 -6.20 -20.81 -6.38
N MET A 207 -5.10 -20.45 -7.05
CA MET A 207 -4.00 -21.37 -7.29
C MET A 207 -3.23 -21.70 -6.02
N ALA A 208 -3.00 -20.72 -5.13
CA ALA A 208 -2.36 -20.95 -3.83
C ALA A 208 -3.13 -21.99 -3.01
N ARG A 209 -4.46 -21.83 -2.94
CA ARG A 209 -5.33 -22.79 -2.25
C ARG A 209 -5.24 -24.18 -2.86
N SER A 210 -5.28 -24.28 -4.19
CA SER A 210 -5.15 -25.56 -4.90
C SER A 210 -3.84 -26.27 -4.60
N ILE A 211 -2.72 -25.52 -4.52
CA ILE A 211 -1.41 -26.08 -4.15
C ILE A 211 -1.42 -26.57 -2.70
N LEU A 212 -1.94 -25.78 -1.76
CA LEU A 212 -2.00 -26.15 -0.35
C LEU A 212 -2.82 -27.42 -0.11
N ILE A 213 -3.93 -27.61 -0.86
CA ILE A 213 -4.71 -28.85 -0.84
C ILE A 213 -3.87 -30.02 -1.38
N LYS A 214 -3.18 -29.81 -2.52
CA LYS A 214 -2.34 -30.83 -3.15
C LYS A 214 -1.17 -31.29 -2.29
N GLU A 215 -0.62 -30.34 -1.51
CA GLU A 215 0.46 -30.59 -0.54
C GLU A 215 -0.04 -31.17 0.80
N GLY A 216 -1.34 -31.35 0.98
CA GLY A 216 -1.93 -31.81 2.23
C GLY A 216 -1.89 -30.82 3.39
N LYS A 217 -1.56 -29.54 3.11
CA LYS A 217 -1.56 -28.45 4.10
C LYS A 217 -2.95 -27.89 4.37
N LEU A 218 -3.89 -28.12 3.45
CA LEU A 218 -5.32 -27.88 3.60
C LEU A 218 -6.09 -29.16 3.32
N PRO A 219 -7.20 -29.42 4.02
CA PRO A 219 -8.05 -30.57 3.71
C PRO A 219 -8.69 -30.39 2.31
N ALA A 220 -8.88 -31.51 1.60
CA ALA A 220 -9.60 -31.53 0.33
C ALA A 220 -11.10 -31.23 0.52
N GLU A 221 -11.64 -31.60 1.68
CA GLU A 221 -13.02 -31.29 2.05
C GLU A 221 -13.17 -29.81 2.30
N SER A 222 -14.08 -29.18 1.55
CA SER A 222 -14.37 -27.75 1.64
C SER A 222 -15.86 -27.51 1.61
N HIS A 223 -16.26 -26.41 2.16
CA HIS A 223 -17.64 -25.97 2.24
C HIS A 223 -17.86 -24.74 1.36
N LYS A 224 -18.97 -24.71 0.63
CA LYS A 224 -19.38 -23.52 -0.10
C LYS A 224 -19.95 -22.49 0.84
N VAL A 225 -19.40 -21.28 0.78
CA VAL A 225 -19.78 -20.17 1.64
C VAL A 225 -20.10 -18.95 0.78
N SER A 226 -21.27 -18.36 1.01
CA SER A 226 -21.69 -17.14 0.31
C SER A 226 -20.90 -15.93 0.80
N THR A 227 -20.41 -15.13 -0.14
CA THR A 227 -19.77 -13.85 0.12
C THR A 227 -20.43 -12.73 -0.69
N TYR A 228 -20.11 -11.49 -0.39
CA TYR A 228 -20.61 -10.32 -1.12
C TYR A 228 -20.25 -10.29 -2.62
N LYS A 229 -19.36 -11.17 -3.08
CA LYS A 229 -18.93 -11.31 -4.50
C LYS A 229 -19.30 -12.66 -5.12
N GLY A 230 -20.09 -13.45 -4.45
CA GLY A 230 -20.45 -14.82 -4.87
C GLY A 230 -19.94 -15.86 -3.88
N GLU A 231 -20.07 -17.12 -4.26
CA GLU A 231 -19.65 -18.25 -3.43
C GLU A 231 -18.15 -18.50 -3.54
N ILE A 232 -17.57 -18.89 -2.41
CA ILE A 232 -16.20 -19.39 -2.34
C ILE A 232 -16.16 -20.70 -1.57
N ASP A 233 -15.19 -21.56 -1.89
CA ASP A 233 -14.91 -22.78 -1.12
C ASP A 233 -14.00 -22.44 0.05
N LEU A 234 -14.37 -22.81 1.28
CA LEU A 234 -13.56 -22.68 2.49
C LEU A 234 -13.34 -24.03 3.16
N ALA A 235 -12.14 -24.22 3.66
CA ALA A 235 -11.72 -25.36 4.47
C ALA A 235 -11.10 -24.92 5.80
N LEU A 236 -10.94 -25.83 6.75
CA LEU A 236 -10.15 -25.57 7.94
C LEU A 236 -8.71 -25.22 7.56
N GLY A 237 -8.18 -24.15 8.14
CA GLY A 237 -6.85 -23.65 7.84
C GLY A 237 -6.78 -22.62 6.71
N ASP A 238 -7.87 -22.42 5.95
CA ASP A 238 -7.90 -21.39 4.92
C ASP A 238 -7.62 -19.99 5.50
N LYS A 239 -6.86 -19.20 4.77
CA LYS A 239 -6.60 -17.80 5.10
C LYS A 239 -7.62 -16.90 4.41
N ILE A 240 -8.24 -16.02 5.20
CA ILE A 240 -9.20 -15.05 4.71
C ILE A 240 -8.74 -13.61 4.98
N VAL A 241 -9.28 -12.65 4.23
CA VAL A 241 -9.14 -11.21 4.48
C VAL A 241 -10.51 -10.56 4.52
N PHE A 242 -10.77 -9.81 5.58
CA PHE A 242 -12.01 -9.05 5.74
C PHE A 242 -12.04 -7.84 4.79
N LYS A 243 -13.21 -7.51 4.23
CA LYS A 243 -13.40 -6.44 3.25
C LYS A 243 -14.32 -5.31 3.72
N LYS A 244 -14.81 -5.38 4.96
CA LYS A 244 -15.64 -4.36 5.59
C LYS A 244 -15.41 -4.36 7.09
N ASN A 245 -15.38 -3.16 7.69
CA ASN A 245 -15.31 -3.02 9.13
C ASN A 245 -16.63 -3.49 9.77
N ASP A 246 -16.54 -4.21 10.86
CA ASP A 246 -17.65 -4.52 11.75
C ASP A 246 -17.23 -4.37 13.21
N LYS A 247 -17.93 -3.46 13.93
CA LYS A 247 -17.60 -3.15 15.34
C LYS A 247 -18.02 -4.27 16.29
N HIS A 248 -19.12 -4.98 16.00
CA HIS A 248 -19.62 -6.06 16.88
C HIS A 248 -18.70 -7.28 16.79
N LEU A 249 -18.26 -7.62 15.58
CA LEU A 249 -17.27 -8.67 15.35
C LEU A 249 -15.85 -8.21 15.71
N ASN A 250 -15.65 -6.90 15.86
CA ASN A 250 -14.36 -6.25 16.04
C ASN A 250 -13.34 -6.63 14.94
N VAL A 251 -13.81 -6.72 13.69
CA VAL A 251 -12.99 -6.96 12.51
C VAL A 251 -12.83 -5.68 11.69
N SER A 252 -11.69 -5.54 11.03
CA SER A 252 -11.36 -4.38 10.21
C SER A 252 -11.15 -4.77 8.74
N ASN A 253 -11.50 -3.87 7.84
CA ASN A 253 -11.17 -4.03 6.42
C ASN A 253 -9.65 -4.14 6.24
N GLY A 254 -9.20 -5.20 5.55
CA GLY A 254 -7.79 -5.53 5.36
C GLY A 254 -7.20 -6.46 6.41
N GLU A 255 -7.88 -6.69 7.54
CA GLU A 255 -7.46 -7.67 8.55
C GLU A 255 -7.52 -9.08 8.00
N THR A 256 -6.47 -9.89 8.25
CA THR A 256 -6.39 -11.29 7.84
C THR A 256 -6.62 -12.21 9.02
N ALA A 257 -7.21 -13.36 8.73
CA ALA A 257 -7.48 -14.38 9.74
C ALA A 257 -7.42 -15.79 9.12
N LYS A 258 -7.23 -16.79 9.99
CA LYS A 258 -7.24 -18.21 9.64
C LYS A 258 -8.57 -18.84 10.10
N VAL A 259 -9.18 -19.63 9.24
CA VAL A 259 -10.37 -20.40 9.58
C VAL A 259 -9.97 -21.57 10.48
N ILE A 260 -10.54 -21.63 11.69
CA ILE A 260 -10.21 -22.63 12.71
C ILE A 260 -11.38 -23.55 13.05
N GLY A 261 -12.59 -23.28 12.54
CA GLY A 261 -13.77 -24.12 12.78
C GLY A 261 -14.99 -23.66 12.01
N PHE A 262 -15.95 -24.59 11.88
CA PHE A 262 -17.28 -24.33 11.33
C PHE A 262 -18.34 -24.82 12.29
N GLU A 263 -19.48 -24.12 12.36
CA GLU A 263 -20.71 -24.61 12.99
C GLU A 263 -21.75 -24.83 11.91
N LEU A 264 -22.33 -26.01 11.92
CA LEU A 264 -23.36 -26.42 10.97
C LEU A 264 -24.76 -26.21 11.57
N ASP A 265 -25.74 -25.94 10.73
CA ASP A 265 -27.14 -25.95 11.08
C ASP A 265 -27.71 -27.41 11.11
N GLN A 266 -28.99 -27.55 11.39
CA GLN A 266 -29.67 -28.86 11.40
C GLN A 266 -29.70 -29.56 10.03
N GLN A 267 -29.47 -28.81 8.96
CA GLN A 267 -29.46 -29.27 7.56
C GLN A 267 -28.05 -29.50 7.02
N GLN A 268 -27.04 -29.46 7.91
CA GLN A 268 -25.62 -29.60 7.56
C GLN A 268 -25.05 -28.45 6.71
N ASN A 269 -25.71 -27.29 6.64
CA ASN A 269 -25.15 -26.10 6.03
C ASN A 269 -24.31 -25.32 7.07
N ILE A 270 -23.29 -24.60 6.61
CA ILE A 270 -22.50 -23.78 7.51
C ILE A 270 -23.31 -22.53 7.91
N LYS A 271 -23.57 -22.42 9.20
CA LYS A 271 -24.20 -21.25 9.81
C LYS A 271 -23.17 -20.19 10.22
N SER A 272 -22.08 -20.63 10.81
CA SER A 272 -21.02 -19.73 11.25
C SER A 272 -19.64 -20.35 11.11
N MET A 273 -18.61 -19.50 11.05
CA MET A 273 -17.23 -19.93 11.09
C MET A 273 -16.49 -19.28 12.26
N MET A 274 -15.55 -20.02 12.85
CA MET A 274 -14.60 -19.52 13.82
C MET A 274 -13.30 -19.14 13.10
N VAL A 275 -12.79 -17.96 13.36
CA VAL A 275 -11.56 -17.46 12.76
C VAL A 275 -10.61 -16.92 13.82
N GLU A 276 -9.32 -17.13 13.61
CA GLU A 276 -8.24 -16.59 14.43
C GLU A 276 -7.53 -15.47 13.65
N SER A 277 -7.53 -14.27 14.20
CA SER A 277 -6.88 -13.11 13.58
C SER A 277 -5.35 -13.27 13.58
N ASP A 278 -4.70 -12.97 12.45
CA ASP A 278 -3.24 -12.90 12.36
C ASP A 278 -2.65 -11.79 13.25
N GLN A 279 -3.47 -10.82 13.67
CA GLN A 279 -3.10 -9.74 14.57
C GLN A 279 -3.56 -10.08 16.00
N GLY A 280 -2.66 -10.62 16.81
CA GLY A 280 -2.88 -10.87 18.24
C GLY A 280 -3.63 -12.15 18.56
N GLY A 281 -3.87 -13.07 17.59
CA GLY A 281 -4.46 -14.39 17.83
C GLY A 281 -5.90 -14.36 18.35
N LYS A 282 -6.62 -13.25 18.20
CA LYS A 282 -8.01 -13.13 18.66
C LYS A 282 -8.92 -14.06 17.87
N ILE A 283 -9.71 -14.85 18.57
CA ILE A 283 -10.75 -15.71 17.99
C ILE A 283 -12.06 -14.93 17.89
N SER A 284 -12.67 -14.95 16.71
CA SER A 284 -13.98 -14.37 16.45
C SER A 284 -14.89 -15.39 15.79
N LYS A 285 -16.17 -15.37 16.17
CA LYS A 285 -17.23 -16.15 15.52
C LYS A 285 -17.92 -15.25 14.50
N ILE A 286 -17.94 -15.69 13.25
CA ILE A 286 -18.55 -14.98 12.13
C ILE A 286 -19.82 -15.71 11.73
N ASP A 287 -20.96 -15.09 11.98
CA ASP A 287 -22.25 -15.52 11.47
C ASP A 287 -22.36 -15.16 9.99
N LEU A 288 -22.54 -16.17 9.12
CA LEU A 288 -22.49 -16.01 7.67
C LEU A 288 -23.76 -15.40 7.06
N ASP A 289 -24.87 -15.39 7.81
CA ASP A 289 -26.07 -14.68 7.38
C ASP A 289 -25.94 -13.17 7.60
N SER A 290 -25.21 -12.76 8.63
CA SER A 290 -25.03 -11.35 8.99
C SER A 290 -23.79 -10.71 8.39
N TYR A 291 -22.72 -11.46 8.12
CA TYR A 291 -21.46 -10.94 7.63
C TYR A 291 -20.83 -11.79 6.52
N GLN A 292 -20.81 -11.26 5.30
CA GLN A 292 -20.33 -11.92 4.07
C GLN A 292 -19.16 -11.18 3.40
N HIS A 293 -18.59 -10.15 4.06
CA HIS A 293 -17.57 -9.30 3.47
C HIS A 293 -16.15 -9.82 3.72
N PHE A 294 -15.81 -10.97 3.15
CA PHE A 294 -14.47 -11.55 3.19
C PHE A 294 -14.15 -12.27 1.87
N LYS A 295 -12.89 -12.63 1.67
CA LYS A 295 -12.37 -13.45 0.57
C LYS A 295 -11.11 -14.19 1.02
N HIS A 296 -10.55 -15.10 0.18
CA HIS A 296 -9.24 -15.69 0.46
C HIS A 296 -8.16 -14.62 0.63
N GLY A 297 -7.19 -14.86 1.51
CA GLY A 297 -6.19 -13.90 1.97
C GLY A 297 -4.73 -14.31 1.73
N TYR A 298 -4.44 -15.25 0.83
CA TYR A 298 -3.08 -15.64 0.46
C TYR A 298 -2.37 -14.58 -0.39
N ALA A 299 -3.14 -13.85 -1.18
CA ALA A 299 -2.71 -12.71 -1.99
C ALA A 299 -3.58 -11.48 -1.73
N ASN A 300 -2.97 -10.30 -1.80
CA ASN A 300 -3.64 -9.01 -1.63
C ASN A 300 -3.24 -8.02 -2.74
N THR A 301 -4.07 -7.01 -2.96
CA THR A 301 -3.65 -5.88 -3.78
C THR A 301 -2.57 -5.06 -3.06
N ILE A 302 -1.65 -4.47 -3.81
CA ILE A 302 -0.60 -3.59 -3.25
C ILE A 302 -1.22 -2.49 -2.38
N HIS A 303 -2.32 -1.87 -2.82
CA HIS A 303 -3.03 -0.85 -2.04
C HIS A 303 -3.51 -1.37 -0.67
N SER A 304 -4.08 -2.58 -0.62
CA SER A 304 -4.58 -3.14 0.63
C SER A 304 -3.49 -3.68 1.55
N SER A 305 -2.24 -3.78 1.07
CA SER A 305 -1.09 -4.18 1.86
C SER A 305 -0.37 -3.01 2.56
N GLN A 306 -0.82 -1.77 2.33
CA GLN A 306 -0.23 -0.63 3.02
C GLN A 306 -0.40 -0.78 4.55
N GLY A 307 0.61 -0.42 5.32
CA GLY A 307 0.68 -0.68 6.75
C GLY A 307 1.08 -2.11 7.15
N MET A 308 0.88 -3.11 6.28
CA MET A 308 1.27 -4.50 6.57
C MET A 308 2.79 -4.67 6.59
N THR A 309 3.24 -5.62 7.40
CA THR A 309 4.63 -6.09 7.44
C THR A 309 4.63 -7.61 7.50
N VAL A 310 5.40 -8.24 6.63
CA VAL A 310 5.51 -9.70 6.55
C VAL A 310 6.99 -10.11 6.56
N GLU A 311 7.26 -11.38 6.84
CA GLU A 311 8.62 -11.91 6.75
C GLU A 311 9.09 -11.89 5.28
N ASN A 312 8.29 -12.46 4.37
CA ASN A 312 8.64 -12.55 2.96
C ASN A 312 7.49 -12.06 2.08
N ALA A 313 7.81 -11.36 0.98
CA ALA A 313 6.85 -10.85 0.02
C ALA A 313 7.16 -11.32 -1.41
N TYR A 314 6.12 -11.73 -2.13
CA TYR A 314 6.18 -12.20 -3.51
C TYR A 314 5.31 -11.32 -4.39
N ILE A 315 5.91 -10.59 -5.30
CA ILE A 315 5.24 -9.57 -6.08
C ILE A 315 5.10 -10.02 -7.53
N LEU A 316 3.89 -10.00 -8.06
CA LEU A 316 3.63 -10.09 -9.48
C LEU A 316 3.54 -8.67 -10.05
N ALA A 317 4.54 -8.29 -10.85
CA ALA A 317 4.62 -6.97 -11.45
C ALA A 317 3.59 -6.80 -12.57
N SER A 318 3.13 -5.58 -12.73
CA SER A 318 2.17 -5.17 -13.77
C SER A 318 2.59 -3.83 -14.36
N GLU A 319 2.35 -3.63 -15.66
CA GLU A 319 2.56 -2.37 -16.37
C GLU A 319 1.75 -1.18 -15.83
N ASN A 320 0.73 -1.47 -15.03
CA ASN A 320 -0.09 -0.45 -14.36
C ASN A 320 0.46 -0.01 -12.99
N MET A 321 1.64 -0.49 -12.59
CA MET A 321 2.32 -0.03 -11.40
C MET A 321 3.07 1.28 -11.68
N ASN A 322 3.29 2.06 -10.63
CA ASN A 322 4.07 3.29 -10.61
C ASN A 322 5.03 3.29 -9.41
N ALA A 323 5.83 4.34 -9.25
CA ALA A 323 6.85 4.43 -8.21
C ALA A 323 6.28 4.27 -6.79
N ASN A 324 5.11 4.84 -6.50
CA ASN A 324 4.46 4.73 -5.20
C ASN A 324 4.02 3.28 -4.90
N LEU A 325 3.39 2.62 -5.87
CA LEU A 325 2.98 1.21 -5.75
C LEU A 325 4.18 0.29 -5.62
N THR A 326 5.24 0.53 -6.40
CA THR A 326 6.50 -0.21 -6.36
C THR A 326 7.15 -0.07 -4.99
N TYR A 327 7.22 1.15 -4.46
CA TYR A 327 7.75 1.40 -3.12
C TYR A 327 6.95 0.65 -2.05
N VAL A 328 5.61 0.73 -2.08
CA VAL A 328 4.77 -0.01 -1.13
C VAL A 328 5.01 -1.50 -1.25
N ALA A 329 4.97 -2.09 -2.45
CA ALA A 329 5.10 -3.53 -2.65
C ALA A 329 6.46 -4.06 -2.16
N LEU A 330 7.55 -3.45 -2.62
CA LEU A 330 8.91 -3.90 -2.35
C LEU A 330 9.42 -3.61 -0.94
N THR A 331 8.67 -2.88 -0.11
CA THR A 331 9.06 -2.57 1.28
C THR A 331 8.21 -3.27 2.35
N ARG A 332 7.35 -4.23 1.97
CA ARG A 332 6.53 -4.96 2.97
C ARG A 332 7.30 -6.00 3.76
N HIS A 333 8.39 -6.53 3.21
CA HIS A 333 9.18 -7.62 3.78
C HIS A 333 10.13 -7.17 4.91
N LYS A 334 10.43 -8.10 5.82
CA LYS A 334 11.56 -8.03 6.78
C LYS A 334 12.77 -8.80 6.27
N GLY A 335 12.53 -10.02 5.78
CA GLY A 335 13.52 -10.98 5.33
C GLY A 335 13.71 -10.91 3.82
N ASN A 336 12.84 -11.52 3.06
CA ASN A 336 13.00 -11.67 1.61
C ASN A 336 11.89 -11.02 0.79
N VAL A 337 12.26 -10.58 -0.41
CA VAL A 337 11.31 -10.10 -1.43
C VAL A 337 11.67 -10.70 -2.78
N GLU A 338 10.67 -11.02 -3.58
CA GLU A 338 10.82 -11.50 -4.95
C GLU A 338 9.84 -10.76 -5.86
N LEU A 339 10.34 -10.20 -6.96
CA LEU A 339 9.57 -9.51 -7.99
C LEU A 339 9.61 -10.35 -9.27
N ASN A 340 8.46 -10.86 -9.68
CA ASN A 340 8.29 -11.66 -10.88
C ASN A 340 7.53 -10.86 -11.94
N TYR A 341 8.02 -10.84 -13.17
CA TYR A 341 7.40 -10.11 -14.26
C TYR A 341 7.45 -10.86 -15.58
N SER A 342 6.51 -10.51 -16.47
CA SER A 342 6.43 -11.06 -17.82
C SER A 342 7.24 -10.21 -18.80
N ALA A 343 8.13 -10.82 -19.55
CA ALA A 343 8.84 -10.13 -20.63
C ALA A 343 7.86 -9.54 -21.66
N THR A 344 6.80 -10.28 -22.03
CA THR A 344 5.82 -9.80 -23.01
C THR A 344 5.05 -8.56 -22.56
N ALA A 345 4.76 -8.43 -21.24
CA ALA A 345 4.09 -7.24 -20.71
C ALA A 345 4.98 -5.99 -20.73
N PHE A 346 6.29 -6.16 -20.66
CA PHE A 346 7.26 -5.08 -20.66
C PHE A 346 8.12 -5.04 -21.95
N ASN A 347 7.76 -5.83 -22.96
CA ASN A 347 8.39 -5.78 -24.28
C ASN A 347 7.67 -4.73 -25.13
N GLN A 348 8.01 -3.46 -24.91
CA GLN A 348 7.60 -2.37 -25.80
C GLN A 348 8.78 -2.17 -26.75
N ASP A 349 8.55 -2.22 -28.06
CA ASP A 349 9.54 -1.95 -29.11
C ASP A 349 9.97 -0.47 -29.09
N GLU A 350 10.29 0.04 -27.93
CA GLU A 350 10.72 1.41 -27.73
C GLU A 350 12.25 1.50 -27.81
N LYS A 351 12.69 2.47 -28.54
CA LYS A 351 14.09 2.83 -28.66
C LYS A 351 14.35 4.12 -27.88
N MET A 352 15.47 4.17 -27.21
CA MET A 352 15.90 5.36 -26.49
C MET A 352 17.23 5.88 -27.06
N TRP A 353 17.31 7.20 -27.17
CA TRP A 353 18.57 7.85 -27.52
C TRP A 353 19.45 7.98 -26.28
N VAL A 354 20.54 7.24 -26.23
CA VAL A 354 21.52 7.28 -25.14
C VAL A 354 22.82 7.92 -25.61
N ARG A 355 23.49 8.64 -24.73
CA ARG A 355 24.78 9.24 -25.01
C ARG A 355 25.86 8.18 -24.76
N ASN A 356 26.65 7.82 -25.80
CA ASN A 356 27.74 6.86 -25.66
C ASN A 356 28.98 7.48 -24.96
N SER A 357 30.00 6.68 -24.72
CA SER A 357 31.26 7.12 -24.08
C SER A 357 31.99 8.24 -24.84
N GLU A 358 31.74 8.40 -26.15
CA GLU A 358 32.28 9.45 -27.00
C GLU A 358 31.43 10.73 -26.99
N GLY A 359 30.32 10.76 -26.24
CA GLY A 359 29.43 11.88 -26.16
C GLY A 359 28.43 11.99 -27.32
N LYS A 360 28.37 11.01 -28.23
CA LYS A 360 27.42 10.96 -29.36
C LYS A 360 26.14 10.26 -28.93
N TYR A 361 25.00 10.69 -29.46
CA TYR A 361 23.73 10.01 -29.28
C TYR A 361 23.66 8.79 -30.20
N GLN A 362 23.31 7.64 -29.62
CA GLN A 362 23.02 6.41 -30.37
C GLN A 362 21.69 5.83 -29.92
N GLU A 363 21.02 5.17 -30.83
CA GLU A 363 19.77 4.47 -30.55
C GLU A 363 20.08 3.17 -29.77
N LYS A 364 19.41 2.94 -28.65
CA LYS A 364 19.47 1.73 -27.83
C LYS A 364 18.10 1.08 -27.78
N GLU A 365 18.01 -0.17 -28.18
CA GLU A 365 16.80 -0.99 -27.90
C GLU A 365 16.72 -1.26 -26.40
N LEU A 366 15.52 -1.07 -25.84
CA LEU A 366 15.26 -1.31 -24.43
C LEU A 366 14.95 -2.78 -24.20
N THR A 367 15.61 -3.37 -23.22
CA THR A 367 15.28 -4.72 -22.76
C THR A 367 13.97 -4.72 -21.97
N PRO A 368 13.28 -5.87 -21.79
CA PRO A 368 12.12 -5.95 -20.90
C PRO A 368 12.43 -5.43 -19.49
N PHE A 369 13.64 -5.64 -18.98
CA PHE A 369 14.06 -5.10 -17.69
C PHE A 369 14.24 -3.58 -17.70
N ASP A 370 14.74 -2.97 -18.77
CA ASP A 370 14.82 -1.51 -18.90
C ASP A 370 13.40 -0.89 -18.91
N ASN A 371 12.46 -1.53 -19.62
CA ASN A 371 11.05 -1.13 -19.64
C ASN A 371 10.36 -1.34 -18.28
N LEU A 372 10.68 -2.43 -17.57
CA LEU A 372 10.21 -2.65 -16.20
C LEU A 372 10.64 -1.49 -15.29
N LYS A 373 11.93 -1.13 -15.28
CA LYS A 373 12.47 0.00 -14.48
C LYS A 373 11.72 1.29 -14.79
N ARG A 374 11.61 1.62 -16.08
CA ARG A 374 10.91 2.84 -16.53
C ARG A 374 9.45 2.86 -16.11
N THR A 375 8.75 1.74 -16.27
CA THR A 375 7.33 1.62 -15.93
C THR A 375 7.10 1.73 -14.43
N LEU A 376 7.84 0.97 -13.64
CA LEU A 376 7.74 0.97 -12.18
C LEU A 376 8.26 2.26 -11.55
N GLY A 377 9.12 3.00 -12.24
CA GLY A 377 9.64 4.30 -11.82
C GLY A 377 8.78 5.51 -12.21
N ARG A 378 7.66 5.33 -12.92
CA ARG A 378 6.77 6.44 -13.27
C ARG A 378 6.21 7.11 -12.02
N THR A 379 6.32 8.43 -11.95
CA THR A 379 5.79 9.24 -10.84
C THR A 379 4.52 9.96 -11.26
N GLU A 380 3.49 9.89 -10.44
CA GLU A 380 2.28 10.69 -10.57
C GLU A 380 2.32 11.78 -9.51
N VAL A 381 2.48 13.03 -9.92
CA VAL A 381 2.49 14.17 -9.00
C VAL A 381 1.08 14.72 -8.88
N LYS A 382 0.52 14.63 -7.65
CA LYS A 382 -0.69 15.39 -7.28
C LYS A 382 -0.24 16.70 -6.66
N SER A 383 -0.63 17.80 -7.27
CA SER A 383 -0.30 19.17 -6.84
C SER A 383 -1.56 19.94 -6.42
N PHE A 384 -1.37 20.99 -5.63
CA PHE A 384 -2.39 22.01 -5.38
C PHE A 384 -2.30 23.12 -6.44
N THR A 385 -3.41 23.80 -6.64
CA THR A 385 -3.42 25.03 -7.47
C THR A 385 -2.49 26.11 -6.94
N THR A 386 -2.22 26.12 -5.64
CA THR A 386 -1.28 27.03 -4.98
C THR A 386 0.19 26.66 -5.15
N ASP A 387 0.49 25.45 -5.62
CA ASP A 387 1.87 24.99 -5.91
C ASP A 387 2.40 25.66 -7.20
N TYR A 388 1.51 26.26 -7.99
CA TYR A 388 1.84 26.95 -9.23
C TYR A 388 1.66 28.45 -9.06
N SER A 389 2.69 29.24 -9.37
CA SER A 389 2.48 30.65 -9.69
C SER A 389 1.67 30.74 -10.98
N VAL A 390 0.93 31.82 -11.19
CA VAL A 390 0.13 32.03 -12.42
C VAL A 390 0.99 31.90 -13.69
N VAL A 391 2.27 32.21 -13.60
CA VAL A 391 3.26 32.10 -14.70
C VAL A 391 3.61 30.63 -14.92
N GLN A 392 3.92 29.87 -13.85
CA GLN A 392 4.28 28.44 -13.93
C GLN A 392 3.09 27.60 -14.43
N ALA A 393 1.87 27.91 -14.00
CA ALA A 393 0.66 27.23 -14.48
C ALA A 393 0.44 27.44 -15.99
N LYS A 394 0.75 28.63 -16.53
CA LYS A 394 0.69 28.91 -17.98
C LYS A 394 1.77 28.14 -18.72
N ASP A 395 3.01 28.11 -18.22
CA ASP A 395 4.13 27.43 -18.87
C ASP A 395 3.91 25.91 -18.91
N GLU A 396 3.33 25.34 -17.87
CA GLU A 396 3.04 23.91 -17.81
C GLU A 396 1.83 23.52 -18.68
N LEU A 397 0.81 24.36 -18.75
CA LEU A 397 -0.29 24.22 -19.71
C LEU A 397 0.22 24.27 -21.16
N ILE A 398 1.14 25.18 -21.47
CA ILE A 398 1.75 25.27 -22.78
C ILE A 398 2.61 24.04 -23.08
N LYS A 399 3.42 23.58 -22.12
CA LYS A 399 4.23 22.35 -22.28
C LYS A 399 3.36 21.11 -22.49
N ASN A 400 2.28 20.96 -21.73
CA ASN A 400 1.33 19.86 -21.88
C ASN A 400 0.62 19.93 -23.23
N TYR A 401 0.15 21.11 -23.63
CA TYR A 401 -0.45 21.30 -24.95
C TYR A 401 0.52 20.95 -26.10
N LEU A 402 1.76 21.40 -26.01
CA LEU A 402 2.80 21.10 -27.00
C LEU A 402 3.18 19.62 -27.02
N ARG A 403 3.18 18.95 -25.87
CA ARG A 403 3.44 17.51 -25.77
C ARG A 403 2.31 16.71 -26.43
N ASP A 404 1.07 17.05 -26.12
CA ASP A 404 -0.11 16.31 -26.60
C ASP A 404 -0.41 16.57 -28.10
N HIS A 405 0.17 17.64 -28.67
CA HIS A 405 0.00 18.03 -30.07
C HIS A 405 1.30 17.98 -30.91
N ARG A 406 2.36 17.36 -30.36
CA ARG A 406 3.65 17.28 -31.09
C ARG A 406 3.53 16.52 -32.41
N SER A 407 2.77 15.44 -32.47
CA SER A 407 2.54 14.66 -33.68
C SER A 407 1.85 15.50 -34.79
N SER A 408 0.87 16.34 -34.40
CA SER A 408 0.16 17.19 -35.37
C SER A 408 0.98 18.37 -35.88
N LEU A 409 2.00 18.81 -35.15
CA LEU A 409 2.90 19.89 -35.56
C LEU A 409 4.05 19.39 -36.44
N ASP A 410 4.51 18.15 -36.21
CA ASP A 410 5.50 17.51 -37.07
C ASP A 410 4.88 17.11 -38.41
N ASP A 411 3.64 16.63 -38.45
CA ASP A 411 2.88 16.38 -39.68
C ASP A 411 2.66 17.69 -40.51
N GLN A 412 2.44 18.83 -39.86
CA GLN A 412 2.33 20.12 -40.55
C GLN A 412 3.68 20.64 -41.07
N ARG A 413 4.80 20.34 -40.42
CA ARG A 413 6.15 20.70 -40.93
C ARG A 413 6.55 19.87 -42.12
N GLU A 414 6.18 18.60 -42.21
CA GLU A 414 6.40 17.79 -43.42
C GLU A 414 5.58 18.31 -44.60
N LEU A 415 4.37 18.84 -44.40
CA LEU A 415 3.53 19.46 -45.44
C LEU A 415 4.07 20.80 -45.91
N TYR A 416 4.82 21.54 -45.08
CA TYR A 416 5.44 22.83 -45.47
C TYR A 416 6.79 22.66 -46.20
N ASN A 417 7.44 21.49 -46.08
CA ASN A 417 8.70 21.19 -46.77
C ASN A 417 8.52 20.49 -48.13
N LEU A 418 7.29 20.30 -48.59
CA LEU A 418 6.92 19.67 -49.86
C LEU A 418 6.35 20.69 -50.89
N ASN A 419 6.48 22.02 -50.66
CA ASN A 419 6.17 23.06 -51.64
C ASN A 419 7.39 23.93 -51.93
#